data_0c52d7c84921806281e32d2d3b079820
#
_entry.id   0c52d7c84921806281e32d2d3b079820
#
_cell.length_a   1.000
_cell.length_b   1.000
_cell.length_c   1.000
_cell.angle_alpha   90.00
_cell.angle_beta   90.00
_cell.angle_gamma   90.00
#
_symmetry.space_group_name_H-M   'P 1'
#
loop_
_entity.id
_entity.type
_entity.pdbx_description
1 polymer ?
#
loop_
_entity_poly.entity_id
_entity_poly.type
_entity_poly.pdbx_seq_one_letter_code
_entity_poly.pdbx_strand_id
1 'polypeptide(L)'
;MFTPIRDGVFRWSTPDPADDWMMVGHLFVRETGVLLVDPPMVPGLLEAAGRLGRLEAVLLTEQNHTRAARFIAKRAGIPVYLPETTPDAVEPWETARVKQIGDFEVYKAGNVLGFQAYKFGDDYALLTDGKELLVGDNARGDARGNVLIFPEWFHLYTPGPPYPAPEDFPKEWRDSLRKQFKAIVKTTRATSLLASHDYDIIGTLQERASEL
;
A
#
# COMPACT_ATOMS: atom_id res chain seq x y z
N MET A 1 9.84 -15.79 6.88
CA MET A 1 9.03 -15.18 5.81
C MET A 1 8.40 -13.87 6.31
N PHE A 2 7.59 -13.89 7.37
CA PHE A 2 6.98 -12.70 7.94
C PHE A 2 7.88 -12.03 8.98
N THR A 3 8.08 -10.71 8.84
CA THR A 3 8.75 -9.88 9.84
C THR A 3 7.68 -9.18 10.68
N PRO A 4 7.67 -9.33 12.00
CA PRO A 4 6.68 -8.67 12.84
C PRO A 4 6.93 -7.14 12.88
N ILE A 5 5.86 -6.37 12.79
CA ILE A 5 5.83 -4.91 13.01
C ILE A 5 5.37 -4.65 14.45
N ARG A 6 4.27 -5.27 14.83
CA ARG A 6 3.73 -5.35 16.18
C ARG A 6 2.92 -6.64 16.33
N ASP A 7 2.34 -6.87 17.50
CA ASP A 7 1.46 -8.00 17.70
C ASP A 7 0.28 -8.01 16.70
N GLY A 8 0.11 -9.13 16.02
CA GLY A 8 -0.89 -9.34 14.98
C GLY A 8 -0.62 -8.61 13.64
N VAL A 9 0.47 -7.84 13.50
CA VAL A 9 0.80 -7.14 12.24
C VAL A 9 2.19 -7.53 11.75
N PHE A 10 2.25 -7.97 10.50
CA PHE A 10 3.47 -8.48 9.88
C PHE A 10 3.66 -7.87 8.50
N ARG A 11 4.91 -7.83 8.05
CA ARG A 11 5.28 -7.53 6.66
C ARG A 11 6.06 -8.68 6.04
N TRP A 12 6.03 -8.73 4.72
CA TRP A 12 7.00 -9.49 3.91
C TRP A 12 7.28 -8.73 2.62
N SER A 13 8.36 -9.07 1.96
CA SER A 13 8.74 -8.43 0.72
C SER A 13 9.39 -9.41 -0.25
N THR A 14 9.37 -9.04 -1.52
CA THR A 14 10.09 -9.72 -2.61
C THR A 14 10.52 -8.67 -3.64
N PRO A 15 11.66 -8.87 -4.33
CA PRO A 15 12.01 -8.01 -5.45
C PRO A 15 10.90 -7.98 -6.50
N ASP A 16 10.65 -6.81 -7.08
CA ASP A 16 9.81 -6.71 -8.27
C ASP A 16 10.57 -7.34 -9.45
N PRO A 17 9.95 -8.23 -10.24
CA PRO A 17 10.62 -8.86 -11.38
C PRO A 17 10.89 -7.90 -12.55
N ALA A 18 10.23 -6.75 -12.58
CA ALA A 18 10.33 -5.77 -13.66
C ALA A 18 11.12 -4.52 -13.30
N ASP A 19 11.28 -4.25 -12.01
CA ASP A 19 11.77 -2.98 -11.50
C ASP A 19 12.79 -3.17 -10.36
N ASP A 20 13.53 -2.11 -10.01
CA ASP A 20 14.61 -2.14 -9.00
C ASP A 20 14.12 -1.96 -7.55
N TRP A 21 12.81 -1.99 -7.30
CA TRP A 21 12.25 -1.85 -5.95
C TRP A 21 11.76 -3.16 -5.34
N MET A 22 11.50 -3.11 -4.04
CA MET A 22 10.87 -4.21 -3.32
C MET A 22 9.36 -4.03 -3.31
N MET A 23 8.61 -5.04 -3.74
CA MET A 23 7.19 -5.15 -3.42
C MET A 23 7.04 -5.56 -1.96
N VAL A 24 6.24 -4.84 -1.20
CA VAL A 24 5.95 -5.13 0.21
C VAL A 24 4.47 -5.45 0.37
N GLY A 25 4.18 -6.51 1.12
CA GLY A 25 2.83 -6.87 1.56
C GLY A 25 2.73 -6.81 3.07
N HIS A 26 1.53 -6.52 3.56
CA HIS A 26 1.23 -6.51 4.99
C HIS A 26 0.14 -7.53 5.34
N LEU A 27 0.25 -8.13 6.53
CA LEU A 27 -0.68 -9.11 7.04
C LEU A 27 -1.18 -8.67 8.41
N PHE A 28 -2.49 -8.72 8.59
CA PHE A 28 -3.16 -8.39 9.84
C PHE A 28 -3.91 -9.61 10.35
N VAL A 29 -3.52 -10.11 11.54
CA VAL A 29 -4.24 -11.13 12.27
C VAL A 29 -5.32 -10.45 13.09
N ARG A 30 -6.57 -10.84 12.88
CA ARG A 30 -7.76 -10.29 13.54
C ARG A 30 -8.59 -11.39 14.13
N GLU A 31 -9.57 -11.06 14.96
CA GLU A 31 -10.50 -12.05 15.52
C GLU A 31 -11.27 -12.83 14.45
N THR A 32 -11.61 -12.17 13.34
CA THR A 32 -12.36 -12.75 12.22
C THR A 32 -11.50 -13.59 11.27
N GLY A 33 -10.18 -13.36 11.25
CA GLY A 33 -9.26 -14.05 10.37
C GLY A 33 -8.01 -13.23 10.02
N VAL A 34 -7.40 -13.56 8.90
CA VAL A 34 -6.18 -12.93 8.39
C VAL A 34 -6.50 -12.12 7.15
N LEU A 35 -6.19 -10.84 7.19
CA LEU A 35 -6.28 -9.92 6.06
C LEU A 35 -4.90 -9.74 5.43
N LEU A 36 -4.83 -9.80 4.10
CA LEU A 36 -3.62 -9.52 3.33
C LEU A 36 -3.77 -8.19 2.60
N VAL A 37 -2.77 -7.31 2.72
CA VAL A 37 -2.74 -6.00 2.04
C VAL A 37 -1.61 -5.97 1.04
N ASP A 38 -1.92 -5.59 -0.21
CA ASP A 38 -1.00 -5.52 -1.36
C ASP A 38 -0.07 -6.75 -1.51
N PRO A 39 -0.58 -7.97 -1.49
CA PRO A 39 0.21 -9.16 -1.28
C PRO A 39 1.08 -9.51 -2.51
N PRO A 40 2.43 -9.33 -2.46
CA PRO A 40 3.31 -9.94 -3.44
C PRO A 40 3.39 -11.45 -3.22
N MET A 41 3.55 -12.21 -4.32
CA MET A 41 3.67 -13.66 -4.23
C MET A 41 5.07 -14.06 -3.77
N VAL A 42 5.10 -14.91 -2.74
CA VAL A 42 6.31 -15.63 -2.33
C VAL A 42 5.98 -17.10 -2.09
N PRO A 43 6.92 -18.03 -2.29
CA PRO A 43 6.68 -19.45 -2.04
C PRO A 43 6.20 -19.69 -0.60
N GLY A 44 5.13 -20.47 -0.43
CA GLY A 44 4.57 -20.82 0.88
C GLY A 44 3.76 -19.72 1.57
N LEU A 45 3.41 -18.62 0.87
CA LEU A 45 2.65 -17.51 1.44
C LEU A 45 1.32 -17.95 2.06
N LEU A 46 0.51 -18.72 1.32
CA LEU A 46 -0.81 -19.14 1.78
C LEU A 46 -0.74 -20.08 2.97
N GLU A 47 0.22 -21.00 2.96
CA GLU A 47 0.44 -21.92 4.07
C GLU A 47 0.92 -21.18 5.33
N ALA A 48 1.81 -20.22 5.17
CA ALA A 48 2.31 -19.43 6.29
C ALA A 48 1.23 -18.51 6.88
N ALA A 49 0.46 -17.84 6.04
CA ALA A 49 -0.66 -17.01 6.47
C ALA A 49 -1.78 -17.85 7.11
N GLY A 50 -2.09 -19.02 6.54
CA GLY A 50 -3.09 -19.95 7.05
C GLY A 50 -2.77 -20.53 8.44
N ARG A 51 -1.49 -20.56 8.85
CA ARG A 51 -1.08 -20.93 10.22
C ARG A 51 -1.39 -19.84 11.24
N LEU A 52 -1.54 -18.60 10.81
CA LEU A 52 -1.90 -17.46 11.68
C LEU A 52 -3.41 -17.31 11.83
N GLY A 53 -4.20 -17.87 10.91
CA GLY A 53 -5.66 -17.84 10.95
C GLY A 53 -6.27 -18.11 9.57
N ARG A 54 -7.60 -18.18 9.53
CA ARG A 54 -8.33 -18.32 8.25
C ARG A 54 -8.16 -17.05 7.42
N LEU A 55 -7.77 -17.18 6.17
CA LEU A 55 -7.73 -16.06 5.25
C LEU A 55 -9.14 -15.46 5.08
N GLU A 56 -9.25 -14.15 5.20
CA GLU A 56 -10.53 -13.41 5.22
C GLU A 56 -10.75 -12.64 3.92
N ALA A 57 -9.76 -11.86 3.51
CA ALA A 57 -9.83 -11.03 2.33
C ALA A 57 -8.44 -10.61 1.85
N VAL A 58 -8.40 -10.08 0.64
CA VAL A 58 -7.28 -9.27 0.12
C VAL A 58 -7.76 -7.82 0.01
N LEU A 59 -6.99 -6.87 0.51
CA LEU A 59 -7.23 -5.44 0.41
C LEU A 59 -6.08 -4.81 -0.38
N LEU A 60 -6.39 -4.04 -1.40
CA LEU A 60 -5.40 -3.32 -2.21
C LEU A 60 -5.47 -1.83 -1.90
N THR A 61 -4.31 -1.18 -1.75
CA THR A 61 -4.22 0.26 -1.50
C THR A 61 -4.40 1.07 -2.78
N GLU A 62 -4.11 0.46 -3.94
CA GLU A 62 -4.31 1.03 -5.26
C GLU A 62 -4.54 -0.05 -6.31
N GLN A 63 -5.00 0.33 -7.51
CA GLN A 63 -5.41 -0.64 -8.54
C GLN A 63 -4.25 -1.33 -9.24
N ASN A 64 -3.06 -0.73 -9.31
CA ASN A 64 -1.88 -1.37 -9.91
C ASN A 64 -1.26 -2.45 -8.99
N HIS A 65 -1.58 -2.46 -7.68
CA HIS A 65 -1.10 -3.46 -6.72
C HIS A 65 -1.84 -4.81 -6.79
N THR A 66 -2.36 -5.18 -7.94
CA THR A 66 -3.05 -6.48 -8.13
C THR A 66 -2.18 -7.69 -7.82
N ARG A 67 -0.88 -7.62 -8.08
CA ARG A 67 0.16 -8.58 -7.68
C ARG A 67 -0.36 -10.03 -7.62
N ALA A 68 -0.38 -10.67 -6.44
CA ALA A 68 -0.89 -12.02 -6.22
C ALA A 68 -2.39 -12.10 -5.90
N ALA A 69 -3.12 -10.97 -5.85
CA ALA A 69 -4.50 -10.92 -5.37
C ALA A 69 -5.42 -11.93 -6.08
N ARG A 70 -5.35 -11.99 -7.41
CA ARG A 70 -6.13 -12.95 -8.20
C ARG A 70 -5.90 -14.42 -7.80
N PHE A 71 -4.62 -14.78 -7.66
CA PHE A 71 -4.26 -16.16 -7.31
C PHE A 71 -4.74 -16.51 -5.91
N ILE A 72 -4.51 -15.60 -4.94
CA ILE A 72 -4.90 -15.75 -3.54
C ILE A 72 -6.42 -15.87 -3.43
N ALA A 73 -7.15 -14.92 -4.02
CA ALA A 73 -8.62 -14.90 -3.98
C ALA A 73 -9.21 -16.19 -4.53
N LYS A 74 -8.75 -16.61 -5.70
CA LYS A 74 -9.22 -17.86 -6.33
C LYS A 74 -8.87 -19.11 -5.52
N ARG A 75 -7.64 -19.15 -4.95
CA ARG A 75 -7.16 -20.34 -4.22
C ARG A 75 -7.80 -20.47 -2.84
N ALA A 76 -8.05 -19.34 -2.16
CA ALA A 76 -8.62 -19.32 -0.81
C ALA A 76 -10.15 -19.13 -0.80
N GLY A 77 -10.77 -18.76 -1.93
CA GLY A 77 -12.20 -18.48 -2.00
C GLY A 77 -12.60 -17.23 -1.20
N ILE A 78 -11.78 -16.17 -1.24
CA ILE A 78 -11.96 -14.95 -0.46
C ILE A 78 -12.13 -13.73 -1.38
N PRO A 79 -12.83 -12.67 -0.92
CA PRO A 79 -13.02 -11.45 -1.69
C PRO A 79 -11.72 -10.62 -1.81
N VAL A 80 -11.68 -9.78 -2.87
CA VAL A 80 -10.67 -8.74 -3.07
C VAL A 80 -11.36 -7.39 -2.97
N TYR A 81 -10.76 -6.45 -2.24
CA TYR A 81 -11.22 -5.07 -2.10
C TYR A 81 -10.24 -4.15 -2.82
N LEU A 82 -10.77 -3.31 -3.71
CA LEU A 82 -10.04 -2.32 -4.51
C LEU A 82 -10.48 -0.90 -4.15
N PRO A 83 -9.59 0.10 -4.18
CA PRO A 83 -10.01 1.47 -4.06
C PRO A 83 -10.78 1.93 -5.31
N GLU A 84 -11.76 2.83 -5.10
CA GLU A 84 -12.30 3.61 -6.20
C GLU A 84 -11.21 4.53 -6.74
N THR A 85 -11.01 4.51 -8.05
CA THR A 85 -10.09 5.44 -8.72
C THR A 85 -10.81 6.19 -9.83
N THR A 86 -10.26 7.33 -10.24
CA THR A 86 -10.80 8.07 -11.37
C THR A 86 -10.43 7.34 -12.67
N PRO A 87 -11.35 7.22 -13.65
CA PRO A 87 -11.06 6.53 -14.90
C PRO A 87 -9.82 7.03 -15.65
N ASP A 88 -9.55 8.34 -15.54
CA ASP A 88 -8.41 8.97 -16.21
C ASP A 88 -7.06 8.76 -15.50
N ALA A 89 -7.09 8.25 -14.25
CA ALA A 89 -5.89 7.94 -13.47
C ALA A 89 -5.43 6.49 -13.63
N VAL A 90 -6.11 5.69 -14.46
CA VAL A 90 -5.85 4.25 -14.61
C VAL A 90 -5.33 3.94 -16.00
N GLU A 91 -4.15 3.40 -16.08
CA GLU A 91 -3.58 2.94 -17.33
C GLU A 91 -4.35 1.72 -17.89
N PRO A 92 -4.42 1.55 -19.21
CA PRO A 92 -5.14 0.42 -19.82
C PRO A 92 -4.68 -0.95 -19.33
N TRP A 93 -3.40 -1.11 -19.01
CA TRP A 93 -2.84 -2.37 -18.52
C TRP A 93 -3.28 -2.66 -17.07
N GLU A 94 -3.44 -1.64 -16.24
CA GLU A 94 -3.97 -1.77 -14.87
C GLU A 94 -5.43 -2.21 -14.92
N THR A 95 -6.23 -1.58 -15.76
CA THR A 95 -7.62 -2.00 -16.01
C THR A 95 -7.70 -3.46 -16.45
N ALA A 96 -6.78 -3.92 -17.31
CA ALA A 96 -6.73 -5.31 -17.76
C ALA A 96 -6.37 -6.26 -16.62
N ARG A 97 -5.42 -5.87 -15.72
CA ARG A 97 -5.05 -6.66 -14.54
C ARG A 97 -6.20 -6.76 -13.54
N VAL A 98 -6.88 -5.65 -13.26
CA VAL A 98 -8.04 -5.61 -12.37
C VAL A 98 -9.15 -6.54 -12.89
N LYS A 99 -9.48 -6.48 -14.16
CA LYS A 99 -10.47 -7.40 -14.79
C LYS A 99 -10.11 -8.88 -14.63
N GLN A 100 -8.83 -9.21 -14.53
CA GLN A 100 -8.38 -10.57 -14.30
C GLN A 100 -8.58 -11.09 -12.87
N ILE A 101 -8.79 -10.23 -11.89
CA ILE A 101 -9.09 -10.63 -10.51
C ILE A 101 -10.40 -11.42 -10.47
N GLY A 102 -11.36 -11.05 -11.28
CA GLY A 102 -12.71 -11.60 -11.28
C GLY A 102 -13.64 -10.74 -10.41
N ASP A 103 -14.37 -11.36 -9.48
CA ASP A 103 -15.25 -10.63 -8.59
C ASP A 103 -14.43 -9.87 -7.52
N PHE A 104 -14.71 -8.58 -7.37
CA PHE A 104 -14.10 -7.72 -6.37
C PHE A 104 -15.10 -6.67 -5.87
N GLU A 105 -14.82 -6.11 -4.71
CA GLU A 105 -15.58 -5.01 -4.12
C GLU A 105 -14.79 -3.72 -4.22
N VAL A 106 -15.46 -2.61 -4.54
CA VAL A 106 -14.85 -1.28 -4.63
C VAL A 106 -15.13 -0.52 -3.34
N TYR A 107 -14.07 -0.01 -2.68
CA TYR A 107 -14.21 0.84 -1.52
C TYR A 107 -13.91 2.31 -1.83
N LYS A 108 -14.44 3.19 -0.98
CA LYS A 108 -14.28 4.65 -0.99
C LYS A 108 -13.77 5.14 0.36
N ALA A 109 -13.65 6.46 0.50
CA ALA A 109 -13.40 7.06 1.81
C ALA A 109 -14.45 6.61 2.84
N GLY A 110 -13.99 6.27 4.03
CA GLY A 110 -14.81 5.70 5.09
C GLY A 110 -14.26 4.37 5.61
N ASN A 111 -15.09 3.55 6.22
CA ASN A 111 -14.66 2.26 6.76
C ASN A 111 -14.60 1.18 5.67
N VAL A 112 -13.49 0.48 5.61
CA VAL A 112 -13.30 -0.74 4.80
C VAL A 112 -12.60 -1.79 5.64
N LEU A 113 -13.26 -2.91 5.87
CA LEU A 113 -12.70 -4.04 6.63
C LEU A 113 -12.07 -3.61 7.98
N GLY A 114 -12.65 -2.61 8.67
CA GLY A 114 -12.13 -2.09 9.93
C GLY A 114 -11.01 -1.05 9.80
N PHE A 115 -10.53 -0.74 8.59
CA PHE A 115 -9.66 0.39 8.34
C PHE A 115 -10.47 1.63 7.99
N GLN A 116 -9.96 2.81 8.39
CA GLN A 116 -10.52 4.08 7.95
C GLN A 116 -9.77 4.59 6.72
N ALA A 117 -10.45 4.63 5.57
CA ALA A 117 -9.88 5.09 4.31
C ALA A 117 -9.99 6.62 4.16
N TYR A 118 -8.88 7.27 3.82
CA TYR A 118 -8.77 8.69 3.54
C TYR A 118 -8.31 8.89 2.09
N LYS A 119 -8.96 9.77 1.34
CA LYS A 119 -8.51 10.11 -0.02
C LYS A 119 -7.11 10.73 0.03
N PHE A 120 -6.19 10.18 -0.78
CA PHE A 120 -4.81 10.62 -0.88
C PHE A 120 -4.34 10.54 -2.32
N GLY A 121 -4.23 11.67 -3.00
CA GLY A 121 -4.06 11.70 -4.44
C GLY A 121 -5.25 11.03 -5.16
N ASP A 122 -4.96 10.15 -6.09
CA ASP A 122 -5.97 9.36 -6.81
C ASP A 122 -6.35 8.06 -6.07
N ASP A 123 -5.63 7.72 -4.99
CA ASP A 123 -5.80 6.52 -4.18
C ASP A 123 -6.30 6.80 -2.77
N TYR A 124 -6.03 5.87 -1.85
CA TYR A 124 -6.44 5.98 -0.45
C TYR A 124 -5.31 5.58 0.49
N ALA A 125 -5.17 6.36 1.57
CA ALA A 125 -4.42 5.96 2.74
C ALA A 125 -5.36 5.29 3.74
N LEU A 126 -4.97 4.13 4.28
CA LEU A 126 -5.80 3.32 5.18
C LEU A 126 -5.23 3.36 6.60
N LEU A 127 -5.98 3.94 7.52
CA LEU A 127 -5.60 3.99 8.93
C LEU A 127 -6.08 2.74 9.66
N THR A 128 -5.17 2.09 10.36
CA THR A 128 -5.48 0.98 11.26
C THR A 128 -5.90 1.49 12.66
N ASP A 129 -6.41 0.58 13.48
CA ASP A 129 -6.66 0.81 14.93
C ASP A 129 -5.35 1.05 15.71
N GLY A 130 -4.25 0.44 15.29
CA GLY A 130 -2.92 0.58 15.87
C GLY A 130 -2.18 1.88 15.48
N LYS A 131 -2.85 2.78 14.73
CA LYS A 131 -2.26 4.04 14.23
C LYS A 131 -1.18 3.87 13.17
N GLU A 132 -1.19 2.77 12.44
CA GLU A 132 -0.43 2.63 11.21
C GLU A 132 -1.24 3.20 10.04
N LEU A 133 -0.58 3.91 9.14
CA LEU A 133 -1.12 4.41 7.88
C LEU A 133 -0.55 3.58 6.72
N LEU A 134 -1.38 2.73 6.11
CA LEU A 134 -0.99 2.00 4.90
C LEU A 134 -1.20 2.89 3.68
N VAL A 135 -0.23 2.88 2.79
CA VAL A 135 -0.27 3.64 1.53
C VAL A 135 0.31 2.83 0.38
N GLY A 136 -0.21 3.08 -0.82
CA GLY A 136 0.36 2.63 -2.07
C GLY A 136 1.56 3.47 -2.50
N ASP A 137 1.62 3.83 -3.78
CA ASP A 137 2.75 4.54 -4.37
C ASP A 137 2.87 6.01 -3.96
N ASN A 138 1.81 6.60 -3.43
CA ASN A 138 1.79 8.03 -3.09
C ASN A 138 2.76 8.43 -1.96
N ALA A 139 3.20 7.49 -1.10
CA ALA A 139 4.21 7.75 -0.08
C ALA A 139 4.96 6.48 0.32
N ARG A 140 6.23 6.63 0.73
CA ARG A 140 7.06 5.54 1.30
C ARG A 140 8.14 6.09 2.21
N GLY A 141 8.81 5.21 2.94
CA GLY A 141 10.05 5.53 3.64
C GLY A 141 11.28 5.40 2.74
N ASP A 142 12.38 6.02 3.13
CA ASP A 142 13.71 5.71 2.64
C ASP A 142 14.52 4.91 3.69
N ALA A 143 15.72 4.48 3.33
CA ALA A 143 16.61 3.73 4.24
C ALA A 143 17.08 4.54 5.47
N ARG A 144 16.87 5.87 5.49
CA ARG A 144 17.18 6.77 6.60
C ARG A 144 15.98 7.07 7.47
N GLY A 145 14.80 6.54 7.12
CA GLY A 145 13.55 6.78 7.82
C GLY A 145 12.89 8.12 7.48
N ASN A 146 13.26 8.75 6.34
CA ASN A 146 12.54 9.93 5.86
C ASN A 146 11.30 9.50 5.10
N VAL A 147 10.26 10.36 5.12
CA VAL A 147 9.09 10.21 4.25
C VAL A 147 9.40 10.78 2.87
N LEU A 148 9.13 10.01 1.85
CA LEU A 148 9.16 10.44 0.45
C LEU A 148 7.75 10.42 -0.10
N ILE A 149 7.32 11.53 -0.69
CA ILE A 149 6.02 11.65 -1.36
C ILE A 149 6.23 11.50 -2.87
N PHE A 150 5.30 10.80 -3.55
CA PHE A 150 5.36 10.70 -5.00
C PHE A 150 5.46 12.09 -5.66
N PRO A 151 6.32 12.28 -6.65
CA PRO A 151 7.23 11.35 -7.31
C PRO A 151 8.68 11.38 -6.77
N GLU A 152 8.92 11.92 -5.58
CA GLU A 152 10.27 12.15 -5.05
C GLU A 152 11.10 10.87 -4.91
N TRP A 153 10.45 9.75 -4.65
CA TRP A 153 11.13 8.48 -4.49
C TRP A 153 11.68 7.90 -5.81
N PHE A 154 11.30 8.44 -6.98
CA PHE A 154 11.92 8.03 -8.25
C PHE A 154 13.44 8.26 -8.29
N HIS A 155 13.95 9.24 -7.57
CA HIS A 155 15.39 9.48 -7.49
C HIS A 155 16.17 8.39 -6.72
N LEU A 156 15.47 7.49 -6.01
CA LEU A 156 16.10 6.33 -5.36
C LEU A 156 16.59 5.30 -6.37
N TYR A 157 16.07 5.33 -7.59
CA TYR A 157 16.39 4.41 -8.67
C TYR A 157 17.33 5.06 -9.68
N THR A 158 17.95 4.25 -10.53
CA THR A 158 18.85 4.74 -11.56
C THR A 158 18.13 5.75 -12.46
N PRO A 159 18.66 6.98 -12.63
CA PRO A 159 18.06 7.98 -13.51
C PRO A 159 17.95 7.46 -14.95
N GLY A 160 16.82 7.68 -15.57
CA GLY A 160 16.56 7.31 -16.96
C GLY A 160 15.25 6.58 -17.17
N PRO A 161 14.86 6.33 -18.42
CA PRO A 161 13.66 5.56 -18.71
C PRO A 161 13.67 4.21 -17.98
N PRO A 162 12.53 3.75 -17.41
CA PRO A 162 11.21 4.38 -17.60
C PRO A 162 10.81 5.46 -16.57
N TYR A 163 11.67 5.80 -15.60
CA TYR A 163 11.29 6.65 -14.47
C TYR A 163 11.44 8.14 -14.80
N PRO A 164 10.34 8.91 -14.78
CA PRO A 164 10.39 10.36 -14.96
C PRO A 164 11.08 11.02 -13.75
N ALA A 165 11.70 12.17 -13.98
CA ALA A 165 12.25 12.97 -12.91
C ALA A 165 11.11 13.65 -12.11
N PRO A 166 11.28 13.89 -10.78
CA PRO A 166 10.25 14.57 -9.99
C PRO A 166 9.80 15.91 -10.56
N GLU A 167 10.69 16.66 -11.22
CA GLU A 167 10.40 17.94 -11.88
C GLU A 167 9.53 17.82 -13.14
N ASP A 168 9.40 16.63 -13.72
CA ASP A 168 8.49 16.39 -14.86
C ASP A 168 7.02 16.43 -14.45
N PHE A 169 6.75 16.39 -13.16
CA PHE A 169 5.40 16.49 -12.59
C PHE A 169 5.09 17.93 -12.15
N PRO A 170 3.85 18.45 -12.38
CA PRO A 170 3.47 19.79 -11.98
C PRO A 170 3.73 20.08 -10.50
N LYS A 171 4.38 21.22 -10.21
CA LYS A 171 4.72 21.59 -8.83
C LYS A 171 3.49 21.66 -7.92
N GLU A 172 2.40 22.24 -8.42
CA GLU A 172 1.13 22.39 -7.67
C GLU A 172 0.55 21.03 -7.27
N TRP A 173 0.68 20.03 -8.12
CA TRP A 173 0.23 18.67 -7.84
C TRP A 173 1.10 18.02 -6.77
N ARG A 174 2.43 18.13 -6.86
CA ARG A 174 3.36 17.63 -5.82
C ARG A 174 3.12 18.27 -4.46
N ASP A 175 2.96 19.61 -4.44
CA ASP A 175 2.65 20.36 -3.20
C ASP A 175 1.29 19.96 -2.63
N SER A 176 0.31 19.66 -3.48
CA SER A 176 -1.01 19.15 -3.05
C SER A 176 -0.89 17.80 -2.36
N LEU A 177 -0.13 16.85 -2.91
CA LEU A 177 0.09 15.54 -2.28
C LEU A 177 0.76 15.67 -0.90
N ARG A 178 1.84 16.48 -0.79
CA ARG A 178 2.49 16.75 0.50
C ARG A 178 1.51 17.33 1.52
N LYS A 179 0.70 18.32 1.10
CA LYS A 179 -0.31 18.94 1.97
C LYS A 179 -1.37 17.93 2.43
N GLN A 180 -1.86 17.09 1.53
CA GLN A 180 -2.81 16.04 1.86
C GLN A 180 -2.21 15.05 2.86
N PHE A 181 -1.00 14.56 2.61
CA PHE A 181 -0.30 13.64 3.51
C PHE A 181 -0.16 14.22 4.93
N LYS A 182 0.38 15.44 5.04
CA LYS A 182 0.50 16.14 6.33
C LYS A 182 -0.84 16.27 7.05
N ALA A 183 -1.90 16.63 6.32
CA ALA A 183 -3.24 16.74 6.88
C ALA A 183 -3.77 15.41 7.40
N ILE A 184 -3.58 14.32 6.65
CA ILE A 184 -3.98 12.97 7.06
C ILE A 184 -3.20 12.57 8.32
N VAL A 185 -1.87 12.65 8.33
CA VAL A 185 -1.04 12.29 9.49
C VAL A 185 -1.43 13.10 10.73
N LYS A 186 -1.63 14.41 10.58
CA LYS A 186 -2.05 15.29 11.68
C LYS A 186 -3.43 14.91 12.23
N THR A 187 -4.41 14.68 11.34
CA THR A 187 -5.80 14.38 11.73
C THR A 187 -5.91 13.01 12.38
N THR A 188 -5.24 12.01 11.81
CA THR A 188 -5.29 10.62 12.27
C THR A 188 -4.41 10.36 13.49
N ARG A 189 -3.40 11.21 13.69
CA ARG A 189 -2.30 10.96 14.64
C ARG A 189 -1.60 9.62 14.39
N ALA A 190 -1.49 9.23 13.13
CA ALA A 190 -0.76 8.03 12.75
C ALA A 190 0.69 8.12 13.20
N THR A 191 1.20 7.03 13.77
CA THR A 191 2.57 6.96 14.30
C THR A 191 3.51 6.22 13.37
N SER A 192 2.97 5.41 12.47
CA SER A 192 3.75 4.59 11.53
C SER A 192 3.18 4.69 10.13
N LEU A 193 4.04 4.56 9.13
CA LEU A 193 3.72 4.42 7.72
C LEU A 193 4.09 3.00 7.29
N LEU A 194 3.13 2.27 6.75
CA LEU A 194 3.33 0.96 6.14
C LEU A 194 3.21 1.12 4.62
N ALA A 195 4.35 1.09 3.96
CA ALA A 195 4.43 1.36 2.53
C ALA A 195 4.34 0.06 1.72
N SER A 196 3.73 0.11 0.56
CA SER A 196 3.64 -1.04 -0.37
C SER A 196 4.95 -1.32 -1.10
N HIS A 197 5.93 -0.44 -0.96
CA HIS A 197 7.28 -0.57 -1.51
C HIS A 197 8.35 -0.20 -0.49
N ASP A 198 9.51 -0.85 -0.59
CA ASP A 198 10.76 -0.61 0.11
C ASP A 198 10.66 -0.50 1.63
N TYR A 199 10.49 0.69 2.21
CA TYR A 199 10.67 0.92 3.63
C TYR A 199 9.42 1.47 4.30
N ASP A 200 9.08 0.87 5.45
CA ASP A 200 8.12 1.41 6.40
C ASP A 200 8.80 2.46 7.30
N ILE A 201 7.97 3.31 7.92
CA ILE A 201 8.42 4.22 8.99
C ILE A 201 7.67 3.84 10.26
N ILE A 202 8.38 3.41 11.28
CA ILE A 202 7.78 2.87 12.50
C ILE A 202 7.98 3.83 13.67
N GLY A 203 6.87 4.26 14.27
CA GLY A 203 6.84 5.03 15.52
C GLY A 203 7.19 6.52 15.41
N THR A 204 7.73 6.99 14.29
CA THR A 204 8.25 8.36 14.12
C THR A 204 7.53 9.18 13.03
N LEU A 205 6.42 8.67 12.49
CA LEU A 205 5.75 9.28 11.33
C LEU A 205 5.33 10.74 11.56
N GLN A 206 4.86 11.10 12.76
CA GLN A 206 4.46 12.49 13.08
C GLN A 206 5.63 13.46 12.95
N GLU A 207 6.79 13.09 13.46
CA GLU A 207 8.02 13.86 13.38
C GLU A 207 8.44 14.00 11.91
N ARG A 208 8.58 12.90 11.21
CA ARG A 208 9.00 12.87 9.80
C ARG A 208 8.07 13.63 8.86
N ALA A 209 6.75 13.51 9.07
CA ALA A 209 5.78 14.27 8.29
C ALA A 209 5.85 15.78 8.55
N SER A 210 6.36 16.23 9.70
CA SER A 210 6.56 17.66 9.98
C SER A 210 7.72 18.27 9.19
N GLU A 211 8.70 17.45 8.80
CA GLU A 211 9.90 17.83 8.04
C GLU A 211 9.64 18.02 6.52
N LEU A 212 8.52 17.48 5.99
CA LEU A 212 8.07 17.67 4.61
C LEU A 212 7.67 19.14 4.36
#